data_053b0bb0d1f7b6efd6a7f676e72581e3
#
_entry.id   053b0bb0d1f7b6efd6a7f676e72581e3
#
_cell.length_a   1.000
_cell.length_b   1.000
_cell.length_c   1.000
_cell.angle_alpha   90.00
_cell.angle_beta   90.00
_cell.angle_gamma   90.00
#
_symmetry.space_group_name_H-M   'P 1'
#
loop_
_entity.id
_entity.type
_entity.pdbx_description
1 polymer ?
#
loop_
_entity_poly.entity_id
_entity_poly.type
_entity_poly.pdbx_seq_one_letter_code
_entity_poly.pdbx_strand_id
1 'polypeptide(L)'
;EGVDIDINFGNPIAISPFLKSYLAKQKIKSKKLYLDPQELQSDVLLRKIAIDIMYRYMRDIYAMTTLNHDHIFSYFLTKTKNRIKETDFKTKAYCAIESIKKVNLATCHTSLQLKQGYLLTDDPHGRYNDFIDAAKSEGLISIKDGFIYKNKEKFSRLYEFHTIRKDNIVEVLKNEIEPLEQVIKKLDRVFWTPMFCIRRKLVKSFYKRDREIFEKDYKEFFKQGETKPKHIGMPLFKKRWFAHTGIVLVHGYMAAPEEMRQLAEFLYKKGYTVYCARLRGHGTSPEDLATRSWEEWYESVNRSYIVVKNSAKKVFICGFSTGAGLTLLHAANKKDALQGAIAISAPYRLQNIAAGLAPVVDTWNKFLSFLKIKKIGRMDFIPNHPDNPDINYLRNPVSGIHQMEVLMNLVEKRLADISIPVLIMQGAGDKTVDPKGAFEMFMKIASEKKEFTMVHSKSHGITRGEEGKVVARRVAAFIKDYA
;
A
#
# COMPACT_ATOMS: atom_id res chain seq x y z
N GLU A 1 -6.55 20.32 8.39
CA GLU A 1 -5.75 20.08 7.18
C GLU A 1 -5.99 21.20 6.20
N GLY A 2 -4.91 21.80 5.64
CA GLY A 2 -5.02 22.91 4.71
C GLY A 2 -5.76 22.50 3.43
N VAL A 3 -6.61 23.40 2.93
CA VAL A 3 -7.27 23.23 1.63
C VAL A 3 -6.32 23.79 0.57
N ASP A 4 -5.83 22.93 -0.32
CA ASP A 4 -5.06 23.36 -1.47
C ASP A 4 -6.00 24.01 -2.49
N ILE A 5 -5.70 25.24 -2.92
CA ILE A 5 -6.46 25.95 -3.95
C ILE A 5 -5.63 26.00 -5.22
N ASP A 6 -6.09 25.31 -6.26
CA ASP A 6 -5.48 25.36 -7.59
C ASP A 6 -6.19 26.42 -8.44
N ILE A 7 -5.43 27.38 -8.98
CA ILE A 7 -5.95 28.42 -9.87
C ILE A 7 -5.36 28.21 -11.26
N ASN A 8 -6.22 27.92 -12.23
CA ASN A 8 -5.85 27.71 -13.62
C ASN A 8 -6.47 28.80 -14.52
N PHE A 9 -5.68 29.31 -15.46
CA PHE A 9 -6.14 30.29 -16.46
C PHE A 9 -6.21 29.63 -17.84
N GLY A 10 -7.38 29.73 -18.49
CA GLY A 10 -7.58 29.26 -19.86
C GLY A 10 -7.23 30.31 -20.90
N ASN A 11 -7.20 29.87 -22.16
CA ASN A 11 -7.05 30.80 -23.29
C ASN A 11 -8.29 31.66 -23.46
N PRO A 12 -8.14 32.95 -23.83
CA PRO A 12 -9.28 33.82 -24.12
C PRO A 12 -10.16 33.24 -25.22
N ILE A 13 -11.48 33.32 -25.06
CA ILE A 13 -12.45 32.89 -26.07
C ILE A 13 -12.83 34.08 -26.94
N ALA A 14 -12.46 34.04 -28.21
CA ALA A 14 -12.88 35.05 -29.17
C ALA A 14 -14.36 34.84 -29.59
N ILE A 15 -15.18 35.85 -29.43
CA ILE A 15 -16.61 35.79 -29.75
C ILE A 15 -16.89 35.93 -31.26
N SER A 16 -16.09 36.71 -31.96
CA SER A 16 -16.29 36.98 -33.39
C SER A 16 -16.38 35.73 -34.33
N PRO A 17 -15.67 34.63 -34.09
CA PRO A 17 -15.84 33.41 -34.90
C PRO A 17 -17.24 32.78 -34.76
N PHE A 18 -17.85 32.86 -33.57
CA PHE A 18 -19.23 32.35 -33.35
C PHE A 18 -20.21 33.13 -34.15
N LEU A 19 -20.17 34.48 -34.06
CA LEU A 19 -21.01 35.37 -34.86
C LEU A 19 -20.85 35.12 -36.36
N LYS A 20 -19.63 35.06 -36.88
CA LYS A 20 -19.36 34.82 -38.30
C LYS A 20 -19.92 33.47 -38.78
N SER A 21 -19.79 32.43 -38.00
CA SER A 21 -20.30 31.06 -38.31
C SER A 21 -21.83 31.07 -38.44
N TYR A 22 -22.54 31.73 -37.53
CA TYR A 22 -24.00 31.82 -37.56
C TYR A 22 -24.50 32.66 -38.75
N LEU A 23 -23.87 33.79 -39.03
CA LEU A 23 -24.23 34.66 -40.16
C LEU A 23 -23.96 33.97 -41.50
N ALA A 24 -22.84 33.23 -41.64
CA ALA A 24 -22.54 32.43 -42.82
C ALA A 24 -23.58 31.32 -43.08
N LYS A 25 -24.05 30.64 -42.05
CA LYS A 25 -25.10 29.59 -42.16
C LYS A 25 -26.45 30.13 -42.58
N GLN A 26 -26.77 31.41 -42.30
CA GLN A 26 -28.01 32.01 -42.69
C GLN A 26 -28.00 32.69 -44.08
N LYS A 27 -26.90 32.52 -44.89
CA LYS A 27 -26.75 33.18 -46.21
C LYS A 27 -26.89 34.70 -46.19
N ILE A 28 -26.63 35.34 -45.03
CA ILE A 28 -26.68 36.80 -44.90
C ILE A 28 -25.40 37.35 -45.49
N LYS A 29 -25.47 37.94 -46.69
CA LYS A 29 -24.39 38.67 -47.39
C LYS A 29 -24.23 40.04 -46.77
N SER A 30 -23.53 40.20 -45.65
CA SER A 30 -23.12 41.51 -45.17
C SER A 30 -21.60 41.63 -45.17
N LYS A 31 -21.07 42.64 -45.89
CA LYS A 31 -19.64 42.94 -46.03
C LYS A 31 -19.04 43.65 -44.81
N LYS A 32 -19.82 44.14 -43.88
CA LYS A 32 -19.36 44.77 -42.63
C LYS A 32 -20.26 44.33 -41.48
N LEU A 33 -19.68 43.69 -40.48
CA LEU A 33 -20.37 43.34 -39.23
C LEU A 33 -20.30 44.58 -38.30
N TYR A 34 -21.24 45.49 -38.43
CA TYR A 34 -21.59 46.42 -37.37
C TYR A 34 -22.65 45.70 -36.52
N LEU A 35 -22.35 45.42 -35.27
CA LEU A 35 -23.33 44.94 -34.31
C LEU A 35 -24.15 46.16 -33.89
N ASP A 36 -25.09 46.54 -34.72
CA ASP A 36 -26.19 47.40 -34.25
C ASP A 36 -27.19 46.49 -33.49
N PRO A 37 -27.44 46.71 -32.20
CA PRO A 37 -28.36 45.91 -31.45
C PRO A 37 -29.78 45.90 -32.02
N GLN A 38 -30.15 46.88 -32.87
CA GLN A 38 -31.44 46.98 -33.51
C GLN A 38 -31.58 46.12 -34.80
N GLU A 39 -30.48 45.73 -35.42
CA GLU A 39 -30.49 44.89 -36.63
C GLU A 39 -30.49 43.38 -36.39
N LEU A 40 -30.25 42.92 -35.15
CA LEU A 40 -30.37 41.51 -34.75
C LEU A 40 -31.84 41.17 -34.43
N GLN A 41 -32.67 41.06 -35.48
CA GLN A 41 -34.11 40.83 -35.41
C GLN A 41 -34.60 39.52 -34.84
N SER A 42 -33.73 38.70 -34.22
CA SER A 42 -34.18 37.40 -33.64
C SER A 42 -33.55 37.13 -32.29
N ASP A 43 -34.29 37.35 -31.20
CA ASP A 43 -33.99 36.88 -29.84
C ASP A 43 -33.59 35.41 -29.81
N VAL A 44 -34.12 34.60 -30.74
CA VAL A 44 -33.83 33.17 -30.89
C VAL A 44 -32.38 32.97 -31.34
N LEU A 45 -31.88 33.78 -32.28
CA LEU A 45 -30.49 33.68 -32.78
C LEU A 45 -29.48 34.09 -31.70
N LEU A 46 -29.76 35.19 -31.00
CA LEU A 46 -28.91 35.63 -29.88
C LEU A 46 -28.86 34.63 -28.75
N ARG A 47 -30.00 34.05 -28.36
CA ARG A 47 -30.06 32.98 -27.37
C ARG A 47 -29.24 31.76 -27.81
N LYS A 48 -29.31 31.36 -29.05
CA LYS A 48 -28.54 30.21 -29.58
C LYS A 48 -27.05 30.47 -29.55
N ILE A 49 -26.61 31.66 -29.99
CA ILE A 49 -25.20 32.09 -29.92
C ILE A 49 -24.71 32.13 -28.47
N ALA A 50 -25.50 32.72 -27.57
CA ALA A 50 -25.17 32.80 -26.15
C ALA A 50 -25.04 31.40 -25.51
N ILE A 51 -25.90 30.45 -25.86
CA ILE A 51 -25.86 29.07 -25.42
C ILE A 51 -24.58 28.38 -25.92
N ASP A 52 -24.22 28.55 -27.21
CA ASP A 52 -23.00 27.93 -27.76
C ASP A 52 -21.72 28.52 -27.13
N ILE A 53 -21.69 29.83 -26.88
CA ILE A 53 -20.57 30.47 -26.16
C ILE A 53 -20.49 29.95 -24.73
N MET A 54 -21.63 29.83 -24.03
CA MET A 54 -21.71 29.31 -22.68
C MET A 54 -21.22 27.85 -22.63
N TYR A 55 -21.66 26.99 -23.56
CA TYR A 55 -21.16 25.61 -23.63
C TYR A 55 -19.65 25.56 -23.86
N ARG A 56 -19.12 26.39 -24.77
CA ARG A 56 -17.68 26.47 -25.00
C ARG A 56 -16.92 26.94 -23.76
N TYR A 57 -17.40 28.00 -23.12
CA TYR A 57 -16.82 28.54 -21.89
C TYR A 57 -16.82 27.50 -20.75
N MET A 58 -17.95 26.85 -20.51
CA MET A 58 -18.04 25.80 -19.48
C MET A 58 -17.13 24.61 -19.80
N ARG A 59 -17.06 24.20 -21.07
CA ARG A 59 -16.17 23.13 -21.48
C ARG A 59 -14.70 23.47 -21.24
N ASP A 60 -14.29 24.69 -21.55
CA ASP A 60 -12.90 25.12 -21.36
C ASP A 60 -12.56 25.26 -19.87
N ILE A 61 -13.50 25.73 -19.02
CA ILE A 61 -13.34 25.73 -17.55
C ILE A 61 -13.14 24.31 -17.03
N TYR A 62 -14.03 23.40 -17.38
CA TYR A 62 -13.93 22.01 -16.90
C TYR A 62 -12.72 21.27 -17.48
N ALA A 63 -12.23 21.65 -18.67
CA ALA A 63 -10.98 21.09 -19.22
C ALA A 63 -9.74 21.47 -18.40
N MET A 64 -9.82 22.52 -17.57
CA MET A 64 -8.77 22.95 -16.64
C MET A 64 -8.91 22.35 -15.23
N THR A 65 -9.89 21.47 -15.01
CA THR A 65 -10.12 20.85 -13.71
C THR A 65 -8.88 20.11 -13.23
N THR A 66 -8.42 20.41 -12.02
CA THR A 66 -7.37 19.64 -11.34
C THR A 66 -7.95 18.33 -10.84
N LEU A 67 -7.48 17.23 -11.42
CA LEU A 67 -7.94 15.88 -11.08
C LEU A 67 -7.49 15.48 -9.67
N ASN A 68 -8.41 15.00 -8.84
CA ASN A 68 -8.16 14.45 -7.51
C ASN A 68 -8.74 13.04 -7.35
N HIS A 69 -8.63 12.47 -6.15
CA HIS A 69 -9.16 11.13 -5.83
C HIS A 69 -10.66 11.05 -5.99
N ASP A 70 -11.39 12.08 -5.54
CA ASP A 70 -12.86 12.08 -5.48
C ASP A 70 -13.47 12.05 -6.89
N HIS A 71 -12.85 12.70 -7.86
CA HIS A 71 -13.23 12.58 -9.27
C HIS A 71 -13.17 11.13 -9.77
N ILE A 72 -12.07 10.41 -9.44
CA ILE A 72 -11.86 9.03 -9.87
C ILE A 72 -12.82 8.08 -9.17
N PHE A 73 -13.03 8.27 -7.86
CA PHE A 73 -13.97 7.48 -7.07
C PHE A 73 -15.40 7.71 -7.55
N SER A 74 -15.78 8.97 -7.78
CA SER A 74 -17.10 9.36 -8.31
C SER A 74 -17.35 8.74 -9.68
N TYR A 75 -16.37 8.81 -10.57
CA TYR A 75 -16.48 8.20 -11.89
C TYR A 75 -16.75 6.70 -11.81
N PHE A 76 -16.00 5.97 -10.98
CA PHE A 76 -16.19 4.53 -10.85
C PHE A 76 -17.50 4.16 -10.16
N LEU A 77 -17.93 4.97 -9.19
CA LEU A 77 -19.20 4.76 -8.52
C LEU A 77 -20.38 4.97 -9.47
N THR A 78 -20.34 6.01 -10.32
CA THR A 78 -21.40 6.26 -11.31
C THR A 78 -21.47 5.15 -12.36
N LYS A 79 -20.35 4.61 -12.83
CA LYS A 79 -20.29 3.46 -13.76
C LYS A 79 -20.73 2.14 -13.14
N THR A 80 -20.71 2.02 -11.83
CA THR A 80 -21.18 0.81 -11.13
C THR A 80 -22.69 0.67 -11.29
N LYS A 81 -23.15 -0.48 -11.81
CA LYS A 81 -24.60 -0.71 -12.03
C LYS A 81 -25.37 -0.78 -10.71
N ASN A 82 -25.09 -1.76 -9.88
CA ASN A 82 -25.80 -2.02 -8.62
C ASN A 82 -24.87 -2.06 -7.43
N ARG A 83 -23.81 -2.87 -7.53
CA ARG A 83 -22.82 -3.06 -6.45
C ARG A 83 -21.45 -3.39 -7.03
N ILE A 84 -20.43 -3.10 -6.26
CA ILE A 84 -19.04 -3.48 -6.54
C ILE A 84 -18.37 -3.95 -5.25
N LYS A 85 -17.51 -4.96 -5.33
CA LYS A 85 -16.72 -5.36 -4.18
C LYS A 85 -15.75 -4.22 -3.82
N GLU A 86 -15.71 -3.81 -2.55
CA GLU A 86 -14.90 -2.68 -2.11
C GLU A 86 -13.41 -2.83 -2.47
N THR A 87 -12.86 -4.04 -2.30
CA THR A 87 -11.48 -4.34 -2.69
C THR A 87 -11.24 -4.20 -4.19
N ASP A 88 -12.23 -4.53 -5.03
CA ASP A 88 -12.12 -4.38 -6.48
C ASP A 88 -12.22 -2.90 -6.89
N PHE A 89 -13.07 -2.13 -6.20
CA PHE A 89 -13.19 -0.68 -6.37
C PHE A 89 -11.86 0.02 -6.07
N LYS A 90 -11.29 -0.22 -4.88
CA LYS A 90 -9.97 0.31 -4.47
C LYS A 90 -8.87 -0.08 -5.46
N THR A 91 -8.86 -1.34 -5.90
CA THR A 91 -7.86 -1.86 -6.85
C THR A 91 -7.95 -1.18 -8.21
N LYS A 92 -9.16 -0.98 -8.72
CA LYS A 92 -9.40 -0.26 -9.99
C LYS A 92 -9.00 1.20 -9.86
N ALA A 93 -9.35 1.87 -8.75
CA ALA A 93 -8.95 3.24 -8.47
C ALA A 93 -7.42 3.39 -8.47
N TYR A 94 -6.71 2.51 -7.76
CA TYR A 94 -5.24 2.47 -7.80
C TYR A 94 -4.69 2.36 -9.23
N CYS A 95 -5.19 1.41 -10.01
CA CYS A 95 -4.72 1.19 -11.37
C CYS A 95 -5.01 2.38 -12.29
N ALA A 96 -6.14 3.07 -12.10
CA ALA A 96 -6.50 4.27 -12.84
C ALA A 96 -5.54 5.43 -12.52
N ILE A 97 -5.32 5.71 -11.24
CA ILE A 97 -4.38 6.74 -10.78
C ILE A 97 -2.99 6.49 -11.37
N GLU A 98 -2.46 5.29 -11.22
CA GLU A 98 -1.14 4.95 -11.75
C GLU A 98 -1.05 5.02 -13.29
N SER A 99 -2.16 4.77 -14.00
CA SER A 99 -2.20 4.89 -15.46
C SER A 99 -2.26 6.34 -15.95
N ILE A 100 -2.90 7.24 -15.20
CA ILE A 100 -2.99 8.66 -15.47
C ILE A 100 -1.64 9.34 -15.20
N LYS A 101 -1.02 9.07 -14.05
CA LYS A 101 0.31 9.59 -13.67
C LYS A 101 1.37 9.32 -14.73
N LYS A 102 1.38 8.12 -15.31
CA LYS A 102 2.39 7.71 -16.31
C LYS A 102 2.36 8.52 -17.59
N VAL A 103 1.23 9.11 -17.96
CA VAL A 103 1.03 9.75 -19.27
C VAL A 103 0.82 11.26 -19.15
N ASN A 104 0.71 11.79 -17.92
CA ASN A 104 0.50 13.21 -17.63
C ASN A 104 -0.68 13.82 -18.45
N LEU A 105 -1.85 13.18 -18.38
CA LEU A 105 -3.00 13.49 -19.21
C LEU A 105 -3.81 14.72 -18.75
N ALA A 106 -3.64 15.14 -17.50
CA ALA A 106 -4.34 16.26 -16.88
C ALA A 106 -3.52 16.82 -15.72
N THR A 107 -3.81 18.05 -15.34
CA THR A 107 -3.30 18.60 -14.07
C THR A 107 -3.84 17.74 -12.92
N CYS A 108 -2.93 17.19 -12.14
CA CYS A 108 -3.28 16.33 -11.01
C CYS A 108 -2.96 17.03 -9.70
N HIS A 109 -3.90 16.96 -8.76
CA HIS A 109 -3.68 17.40 -7.39
C HIS A 109 -2.45 16.71 -6.77
N THR A 110 -1.71 17.41 -5.92
CA THR A 110 -0.47 16.92 -5.28
C THR A 110 -0.64 15.55 -4.62
N SER A 111 -1.80 15.32 -4.00
CA SER A 111 -2.13 14.05 -3.36
C SER A 111 -2.13 12.83 -4.30
N LEU A 112 -2.47 13.01 -5.59
CA LEU A 112 -2.38 11.94 -6.57
C LEU A 112 -0.92 11.60 -6.93
N GLN A 113 0.01 12.54 -6.76
CA GLN A 113 1.44 12.31 -7.01
C GLN A 113 2.09 11.44 -5.92
N LEU A 114 1.52 11.39 -4.73
CA LEU A 114 2.00 10.56 -3.63
C LEU A 114 1.85 9.07 -3.94
N LYS A 115 2.42 8.22 -3.07
CA LYS A 115 2.29 6.76 -3.17
C LYS A 115 0.86 6.34 -2.84
N GLN A 116 0.21 5.63 -3.76
CA GLN A 116 -1.19 5.18 -3.66
C GLN A 116 -1.35 3.75 -3.10
N GLY A 117 -0.28 3.18 -2.57
CA GLY A 117 -0.26 1.78 -2.09
C GLY A 117 -1.34 1.45 -1.06
N TYR A 118 -1.76 2.43 -0.26
CA TYR A 118 -2.81 2.28 0.75
C TYR A 118 -4.14 1.73 0.18
N LEU A 119 -4.48 2.04 -1.08
CA LEU A 119 -5.67 1.49 -1.74
C LEU A 119 -5.60 -0.04 -1.94
N LEU A 120 -4.42 -0.64 -1.82
CA LEU A 120 -4.19 -2.07 -2.02
C LEU A 120 -3.85 -2.83 -0.74
N THR A 121 -3.47 -2.12 0.34
CA THR A 121 -2.90 -2.73 1.55
C THR A 121 -3.88 -2.98 2.67
N ASP A 122 -5.14 -2.53 2.53
CA ASP A 122 -6.18 -2.57 3.56
C ASP A 122 -5.84 -1.79 4.85
N ASP A 123 -4.78 -0.99 4.81
CA ASP A 123 -4.47 -0.06 5.90
C ASP A 123 -5.53 1.07 5.93
N PRO A 124 -5.95 1.55 7.11
CA PRO A 124 -6.83 2.70 7.21
C PRO A 124 -6.23 3.92 6.53
N HIS A 125 -7.03 4.62 5.71
CA HIS A 125 -6.57 5.84 5.03
C HIS A 125 -7.71 6.87 4.93
N GLY A 126 -7.47 8.10 5.39
CA GLY A 126 -8.45 9.17 5.48
C GLY A 126 -9.18 9.43 4.18
N ARG A 127 -8.47 9.77 3.11
CA ARG A 127 -9.09 10.21 1.84
C ARG A 127 -10.12 9.27 1.25
N TYR A 128 -9.84 7.95 1.29
CA TYR A 128 -10.83 6.98 0.83
C TYR A 128 -12.01 6.89 1.79
N ASN A 129 -11.74 6.89 3.08
CA ASN A 129 -12.79 6.83 4.10
C ASN A 129 -13.65 8.09 4.08
N ASP A 130 -13.04 9.28 3.95
CA ASP A 130 -13.74 10.56 3.86
C ASP A 130 -14.72 10.58 2.69
N PHE A 131 -14.29 10.12 1.50
CA PHE A 131 -15.18 9.99 0.33
C PHE A 131 -16.34 9.00 0.58
N ILE A 132 -16.04 7.84 1.15
CA ILE A 132 -17.04 6.80 1.44
C ILE A 132 -18.05 7.31 2.48
N ASP A 133 -17.57 7.97 3.52
CA ASP A 133 -18.43 8.49 4.60
C ASP A 133 -19.30 9.64 4.11
N ALA A 134 -18.78 10.54 3.26
CA ALA A 134 -19.56 11.54 2.57
C ALA A 134 -20.65 10.92 1.68
N ALA A 135 -20.30 9.93 0.87
CA ALA A 135 -21.27 9.25 0.00
C ALA A 135 -22.33 8.45 0.78
N LYS A 136 -22.02 7.94 1.98
CA LYS A 136 -22.97 7.30 2.89
C LYS A 136 -23.89 8.30 3.55
N SER A 137 -23.35 9.42 4.08
CA SER A 137 -24.14 10.45 4.76
C SER A 137 -25.19 11.06 3.84
N GLU A 138 -24.85 11.20 2.55
CA GLU A 138 -25.77 11.65 1.49
C GLU A 138 -26.77 10.52 1.05
N GLY A 139 -26.65 9.31 1.61
CA GLY A 139 -27.47 8.16 1.24
C GLY A 139 -27.29 7.69 -0.22
N LEU A 140 -26.13 8.00 -0.83
CA LEU A 140 -25.80 7.61 -2.20
C LEU A 140 -25.37 6.15 -2.27
N ILE A 141 -24.75 5.64 -1.20
CA ILE A 141 -24.26 4.27 -1.09
C ILE A 141 -24.54 3.68 0.28
N SER A 142 -24.51 2.34 0.34
CA SER A 142 -24.38 1.59 1.59
C SER A 142 -23.28 0.53 1.44
N ILE A 143 -22.66 0.13 2.56
CA ILE A 143 -21.67 -0.96 2.56
C ILE A 143 -22.21 -2.11 3.38
N LYS A 144 -22.25 -3.30 2.76
CA LYS A 144 -22.64 -4.54 3.42
C LYS A 144 -21.81 -5.69 2.87
N ASP A 145 -21.31 -6.56 3.76
CA ASP A 145 -20.54 -7.77 3.41
C ASP A 145 -19.35 -7.51 2.46
N GLY A 146 -18.66 -6.36 2.64
CA GLY A 146 -17.53 -5.94 1.81
C GLY A 146 -17.91 -5.50 0.38
N PHE A 147 -19.20 -5.19 0.13
CA PHE A 147 -19.69 -4.62 -1.12
C PHE A 147 -20.22 -3.21 -0.91
N ILE A 148 -19.89 -2.33 -1.83
CA ILE A 148 -20.49 -1.01 -2.00
C ILE A 148 -21.75 -1.18 -2.83
N TYR A 149 -22.90 -0.89 -2.27
CA TYR A 149 -24.19 -0.85 -2.95
C TYR A 149 -24.55 0.57 -3.33
N LYS A 150 -24.91 0.78 -4.59
CA LYS A 150 -25.32 2.08 -5.12
C LYS A 150 -26.83 2.27 -4.95
N ASN A 151 -27.24 3.44 -4.46
CA ASN A 151 -28.64 3.82 -4.40
C ASN A 151 -29.14 4.19 -5.81
N LYS A 152 -29.79 3.25 -6.48
CA LYS A 152 -30.24 3.42 -7.87
C LYS A 152 -31.16 4.60 -8.06
N GLU A 153 -32.07 4.84 -7.13
CA GLU A 153 -33.05 5.91 -7.20
C GLU A 153 -32.38 7.28 -7.27
N LYS A 154 -31.42 7.52 -6.37
CA LYS A 154 -30.64 8.77 -6.36
C LYS A 154 -29.77 8.97 -7.60
N PHE A 155 -29.31 7.92 -8.24
CA PHE A 155 -28.50 8.03 -9.47
C PHE A 155 -29.30 7.98 -10.76
N SER A 156 -30.60 7.66 -10.72
CA SER A 156 -31.51 7.72 -11.88
C SER A 156 -32.38 8.97 -11.92
N ARG A 157 -32.43 9.70 -10.81
CA ARG A 157 -33.20 10.93 -10.69
C ARG A 157 -32.60 12.04 -11.55
N LEU A 158 -33.41 12.79 -12.26
CA LEU A 158 -33.02 14.03 -12.91
C LEU A 158 -32.96 15.12 -11.84
N TYR A 159 -31.80 15.73 -11.69
CA TYR A 159 -31.57 16.83 -10.76
C TYR A 159 -31.60 18.16 -11.50
N GLU A 160 -32.18 19.18 -10.86
CA GLU A 160 -32.00 20.55 -11.29
C GLU A 160 -30.59 21.03 -10.93
N PHE A 161 -30.05 21.97 -11.70
CA PHE A 161 -28.71 22.53 -11.52
C PHE A 161 -28.40 23.00 -10.10
N HIS A 162 -29.40 23.57 -9.41
CA HIS A 162 -29.23 24.09 -8.05
C HIS A 162 -29.32 23.02 -6.95
N THR A 163 -29.98 21.89 -7.20
CA THR A 163 -30.18 20.82 -6.21
C THR A 163 -29.15 19.73 -6.29
N ILE A 164 -28.56 19.49 -7.46
CA ILE A 164 -27.61 18.39 -7.67
C ILE A 164 -26.43 18.40 -6.70
N ARG A 165 -25.93 19.61 -6.36
CA ARG A 165 -24.79 19.75 -5.43
C ARG A 165 -25.11 19.33 -4.01
N LYS A 166 -26.37 19.43 -3.59
CA LYS A 166 -26.85 19.02 -2.27
C LYS A 166 -27.24 17.55 -2.23
N ASP A 167 -27.84 17.08 -3.33
CA ASP A 167 -28.47 15.76 -3.36
C ASP A 167 -27.57 14.65 -3.92
N ASN A 168 -26.59 14.99 -4.77
CA ASN A 168 -25.66 14.01 -5.37
C ASN A 168 -24.33 14.63 -5.79
N ILE A 169 -23.45 14.86 -4.83
CA ILE A 169 -22.09 15.37 -5.08
C ILE A 169 -21.25 14.46 -6.00
N VAL A 170 -21.53 13.16 -6.01
CA VAL A 170 -20.82 12.19 -6.84
C VAL A 170 -21.05 12.43 -8.34
N GLU A 171 -22.30 12.77 -8.74
CA GLU A 171 -22.57 13.13 -10.14
C GLU A 171 -21.93 14.49 -10.51
N VAL A 172 -21.86 15.44 -9.58
CA VAL A 172 -21.18 16.73 -9.82
C VAL A 172 -19.70 16.49 -10.15
N LEU A 173 -18.99 15.79 -9.27
CA LEU A 173 -17.57 15.49 -9.44
C LEU A 173 -17.30 14.68 -10.73
N LYS A 174 -18.18 13.74 -11.08
CA LYS A 174 -18.08 13.01 -12.36
C LYS A 174 -18.23 13.95 -13.56
N ASN A 175 -19.16 14.91 -13.51
CA ASN A 175 -19.42 15.85 -14.60
C ASN A 175 -18.27 16.85 -14.78
N GLU A 176 -17.58 17.25 -13.70
CA GLU A 176 -16.42 18.15 -13.76
C GLU A 176 -15.26 17.60 -14.59
N ILE A 177 -15.12 16.28 -14.70
CA ILE A 177 -14.06 15.63 -15.49
C ILE A 177 -14.55 15.17 -16.88
N GLU A 178 -15.83 15.37 -17.23
CA GLU A 178 -16.38 14.92 -18.52
C GLU A 178 -15.61 15.48 -19.73
N PRO A 179 -15.16 16.75 -19.76
CA PRO A 179 -14.35 17.29 -20.86
C PRO A 179 -12.93 16.72 -20.97
N LEU A 180 -12.44 16.01 -19.94
CA LEU A 180 -11.12 15.38 -19.95
C LEU A 180 -11.16 14.03 -20.69
N GLU A 181 -11.45 14.05 -22.00
CA GLU A 181 -11.68 12.85 -22.81
C GLU A 181 -10.60 11.76 -22.68
N GLN A 182 -9.32 12.17 -22.63
CA GLN A 182 -8.22 11.21 -22.50
C GLN A 182 -8.19 10.54 -21.12
N VAL A 183 -8.53 11.28 -20.07
CA VAL A 183 -8.69 10.74 -18.70
C VAL A 183 -9.85 9.75 -18.70
N ILE A 184 -11.01 10.16 -19.22
CA ILE A 184 -12.21 9.31 -19.30
C ILE A 184 -11.91 7.98 -20.03
N LYS A 185 -11.25 8.04 -21.20
CA LYS A 185 -10.84 6.83 -21.93
C LYS A 185 -9.95 5.90 -21.11
N LYS A 186 -9.08 6.46 -20.25
CA LYS A 186 -8.23 5.65 -19.34
C LYS A 186 -9.04 5.05 -18.19
N LEU A 187 -9.93 5.83 -17.58
CA LEU A 187 -10.83 5.38 -16.51
C LEU A 187 -11.72 4.24 -17.02
N ASP A 188 -12.35 4.40 -18.18
CA ASP A 188 -13.18 3.37 -18.82
C ASP A 188 -12.39 2.09 -19.09
N ARG A 189 -11.19 2.21 -19.68
CA ARG A 189 -10.33 1.03 -19.93
C ARG A 189 -10.05 0.26 -18.65
N VAL A 190 -9.74 0.94 -17.55
CA VAL A 190 -9.47 0.29 -16.26
C VAL A 190 -10.76 -0.30 -15.70
N PHE A 191 -11.85 0.45 -15.72
CA PHE A 191 -13.13 0.02 -15.16
C PHE A 191 -13.64 -1.28 -15.83
N TRP A 192 -13.58 -1.37 -17.15
CA TRP A 192 -14.05 -2.53 -17.89
C TRP A 192 -13.03 -3.68 -17.97
N THR A 193 -11.78 -3.46 -17.55
CA THR A 193 -10.79 -4.56 -17.50
C THR A 193 -11.21 -5.59 -16.45
N PRO A 194 -11.30 -6.89 -16.82
CA PRO A 194 -11.61 -7.96 -15.89
C PRO A 194 -10.63 -8.02 -14.71
N MET A 195 -11.13 -8.28 -13.51
CA MET A 195 -10.31 -8.26 -12.28
C MET A 195 -9.15 -9.26 -12.31
N PHE A 196 -9.32 -10.44 -12.94
CA PHE A 196 -8.21 -11.40 -13.06
C PHE A 196 -7.02 -10.85 -13.88
N CYS A 197 -7.30 -10.04 -14.92
CA CYS A 197 -6.27 -9.36 -15.71
C CYS A 197 -5.56 -8.29 -14.88
N ILE A 198 -6.33 -7.50 -14.12
CA ILE A 198 -5.79 -6.47 -13.21
C ILE A 198 -4.89 -7.12 -12.17
N ARG A 199 -5.38 -8.16 -11.48
CA ARG A 199 -4.61 -8.88 -10.45
C ARG A 199 -3.32 -9.48 -11.01
N ARG A 200 -3.37 -10.10 -12.19
CA ARG A 200 -2.18 -10.64 -12.85
C ARG A 200 -1.14 -9.54 -13.16
N LYS A 201 -1.58 -8.37 -13.64
CA LYS A 201 -0.71 -7.22 -13.89
C LYS A 201 -0.08 -6.69 -12.60
N LEU A 202 -0.86 -6.56 -11.53
CA LEU A 202 -0.37 -6.12 -10.22
C LEU A 202 0.70 -7.06 -9.67
N VAL A 203 0.42 -8.37 -9.64
CA VAL A 203 1.39 -9.38 -9.19
C VAL A 203 2.71 -9.26 -9.96
N LYS A 204 2.65 -9.19 -11.31
CA LYS A 204 3.85 -9.04 -12.15
C LYS A 204 4.57 -7.73 -11.87
N SER A 205 3.83 -6.62 -11.76
CA SER A 205 4.40 -5.29 -11.55
C SER A 205 5.08 -5.14 -10.19
N PHE A 206 4.42 -5.58 -9.11
CA PHE A 206 4.97 -5.47 -7.76
C PHE A 206 6.17 -6.40 -7.54
N TYR A 207 6.10 -7.66 -8.01
CA TYR A 207 7.24 -8.57 -7.94
C TYR A 207 8.44 -8.07 -8.75
N LYS A 208 8.19 -7.55 -9.97
CA LYS A 208 9.24 -6.93 -10.79
C LYS A 208 9.87 -5.75 -10.06
N ARG A 209 9.04 -4.86 -9.46
CA ARG A 209 9.49 -3.70 -8.69
C ARG A 209 10.35 -4.09 -7.50
N ASP A 210 9.97 -5.12 -6.74
CA ASP A 210 10.78 -5.59 -5.61
C ASP A 210 12.16 -6.10 -6.04
N ARG A 211 12.23 -6.79 -7.18
CA ARG A 211 13.51 -7.20 -7.78
C ARG A 211 14.34 -6.03 -8.26
N GLU A 212 13.72 -5.06 -8.93
CA GLU A 212 14.41 -3.85 -9.42
C GLU A 212 14.96 -3.01 -8.25
N ILE A 213 14.20 -2.88 -7.16
CA ILE A 213 14.66 -2.22 -5.93
C ILE A 213 15.88 -2.97 -5.36
N PHE A 214 15.81 -4.30 -5.29
CA PHE A 214 16.94 -5.11 -4.82
C PHE A 214 18.17 -4.94 -5.71
N GLU A 215 18.04 -5.05 -7.02
CA GLU A 215 19.16 -4.91 -7.97
C GLU A 215 19.81 -3.54 -7.87
N LYS A 216 18.98 -2.48 -7.72
CA LYS A 216 19.47 -1.11 -7.50
C LYS A 216 20.25 -1.01 -6.20
N ASP A 217 19.65 -1.40 -5.06
CA ASP A 217 20.29 -1.35 -3.76
C ASP A 217 21.57 -2.22 -3.73
N TYR A 218 21.51 -3.41 -4.35
CA TYR A 218 22.66 -4.31 -4.42
C TYR A 218 23.83 -3.70 -5.18
N LYS A 219 23.58 -3.02 -6.29
CA LYS A 219 24.61 -2.33 -7.07
C LYS A 219 25.17 -1.12 -6.33
N GLU A 220 24.30 -0.34 -5.69
CA GLU A 220 24.66 0.91 -5.00
C GLU A 220 25.50 0.65 -3.74
N PHE A 221 25.14 -0.40 -2.99
CA PHE A 221 25.77 -0.72 -1.70
C PHE A 221 26.66 -1.96 -1.73
N PHE A 222 27.09 -2.40 -2.92
CA PHE A 222 27.98 -3.54 -3.03
C PHE A 222 29.33 -3.28 -2.32
N LYS A 223 29.73 -4.20 -1.47
CA LYS A 223 30.99 -4.13 -0.74
C LYS A 223 31.71 -5.48 -0.83
N GLN A 224 32.88 -5.48 -1.44
CA GLN A 224 33.68 -6.68 -1.61
C GLN A 224 34.04 -7.31 -0.26
N GLY A 225 33.84 -8.62 -0.13
CA GLY A 225 34.08 -9.38 1.11
C GLY A 225 32.98 -9.32 2.17
N GLU A 226 31.99 -8.41 2.04
CA GLU A 226 30.86 -8.29 2.99
C GLU A 226 29.51 -8.58 2.36
N THR A 227 29.27 -8.08 1.13
CA THR A 227 28.00 -8.27 0.44
C THR A 227 27.80 -9.74 0.10
N LYS A 228 26.66 -10.32 0.54
CA LYS A 228 26.31 -11.72 0.28
C LYS A 228 25.98 -11.95 -1.20
N PRO A 229 26.09 -13.19 -1.73
CA PRO A 229 25.64 -13.51 -3.09
C PRO A 229 24.21 -13.09 -3.34
N LYS A 230 23.90 -12.62 -4.56
CA LYS A 230 22.58 -12.06 -4.92
C LYS A 230 21.39 -12.96 -4.58
N HIS A 231 21.53 -14.28 -4.71
CA HIS A 231 20.44 -15.21 -4.44
C HIS A 231 20.00 -15.21 -2.97
N ILE A 232 20.88 -14.82 -2.03
CA ILE A 232 20.60 -14.69 -0.60
C ILE A 232 19.59 -13.56 -0.36
N GLY A 233 19.82 -12.39 -0.98
CA GLY A 233 19.00 -11.18 -0.78
C GLY A 233 17.81 -11.04 -1.71
N MET A 234 17.74 -11.85 -2.78
CA MET A 234 16.66 -11.76 -3.76
C MET A 234 15.31 -12.16 -3.17
N PRO A 235 14.23 -11.34 -3.32
CA PRO A 235 12.89 -11.77 -2.90
C PRO A 235 12.48 -13.04 -3.65
N LEU A 236 11.88 -13.98 -2.92
CA LEU A 236 11.49 -15.28 -3.46
C LEU A 236 9.98 -15.36 -3.58
N PHE A 237 9.46 -15.56 -4.79
CA PHE A 237 8.04 -15.78 -5.04
C PHE A 237 7.80 -17.14 -5.71
N LYS A 238 7.09 -18.02 -5.01
CA LYS A 238 6.65 -19.34 -5.51
C LYS A 238 5.13 -19.34 -5.64
N LYS A 239 4.65 -19.09 -6.85
CA LYS A 239 3.22 -19.07 -7.15
C LYS A 239 2.71 -20.48 -7.47
N ARG A 240 1.63 -20.88 -6.80
CA ARG A 240 0.84 -22.06 -7.13
C ARG A 240 -0.38 -21.65 -7.95
N TRP A 241 -0.60 -22.26 -9.09
CA TRP A 241 -1.82 -22.06 -9.86
C TRP A 241 -3.03 -22.56 -9.07
N PHE A 242 -4.07 -21.73 -9.00
CA PHE A 242 -5.30 -22.03 -8.27
C PHE A 242 -5.15 -22.19 -6.74
N ALA A 243 -4.04 -21.75 -6.14
CA ALA A 243 -3.93 -21.77 -4.68
C ALA A 243 -5.03 -20.95 -4.04
N HIS A 244 -5.76 -21.56 -3.11
CA HIS A 244 -6.76 -20.85 -2.31
C HIS A 244 -6.08 -19.95 -1.27
N THR A 245 -4.97 -20.43 -0.71
CA THR A 245 -4.24 -19.79 0.39
C THR A 245 -2.84 -19.36 -0.04
N GLY A 246 -2.45 -18.15 0.35
CA GLY A 246 -1.12 -17.59 0.15
C GLY A 246 -0.50 -17.10 1.45
N ILE A 247 0.82 -17.13 1.53
CA ILE A 247 1.58 -16.79 2.74
C ILE A 247 2.68 -15.79 2.40
N VAL A 248 2.74 -14.70 3.16
CA VAL A 248 3.89 -13.78 3.19
C VAL A 248 4.84 -14.26 4.27
N LEU A 249 6.11 -14.46 3.95
CA LEU A 249 7.17 -14.80 4.88
C LEU A 249 8.13 -13.63 5.05
N VAL A 250 8.47 -13.29 6.30
CA VAL A 250 9.29 -12.13 6.65
C VAL A 250 10.46 -12.57 7.51
N HIS A 251 11.68 -12.31 7.01
CA HIS A 251 12.94 -12.68 7.68
C HIS A 251 13.29 -11.73 8.84
N GLY A 252 14.29 -12.12 9.63
CA GLY A 252 14.80 -11.35 10.77
C GLY A 252 15.70 -10.18 10.41
N TYR A 253 16.08 -9.41 11.42
CA TYR A 253 17.00 -8.27 11.30
C TYR A 253 18.40 -8.74 10.89
N MET A 254 19.07 -7.95 10.06
CA MET A 254 20.37 -8.25 9.44
C MET A 254 20.43 -9.54 8.58
N ALA A 255 19.31 -10.26 8.44
CA ALA A 255 19.19 -11.47 7.64
C ALA A 255 18.75 -11.14 6.19
N ALA A 256 18.15 -12.11 5.51
CA ALA A 256 17.72 -11.99 4.12
C ALA A 256 16.60 -13.01 3.81
N PRO A 257 15.89 -12.91 2.67
CA PRO A 257 14.86 -13.87 2.27
C PRO A 257 15.28 -15.35 2.32
N GLU A 258 16.56 -15.63 2.15
CA GLU A 258 17.14 -16.99 2.25
C GLU A 258 16.89 -17.66 3.61
N GLU A 259 16.81 -16.87 4.69
CA GLU A 259 16.50 -17.37 6.05
C GLU A 259 15.15 -18.11 6.10
N MET A 260 14.18 -17.66 5.28
CA MET A 260 12.84 -18.22 5.23
C MET A 260 12.67 -19.29 4.13
N ARG A 261 13.72 -19.62 3.37
CA ARG A 261 13.63 -20.51 2.20
C ARG A 261 13.14 -21.92 2.57
N GLN A 262 13.66 -22.51 3.63
CA GLN A 262 13.27 -23.87 4.05
C GLN A 262 11.77 -23.93 4.34
N LEU A 263 11.24 -22.97 5.10
CA LEU A 263 9.81 -22.85 5.38
C LEU A 263 9.01 -22.59 4.09
N ALA A 264 9.50 -21.72 3.22
CA ALA A 264 8.85 -21.40 1.95
C ALA A 264 8.70 -22.63 1.05
N GLU A 265 9.74 -23.44 0.94
CA GLU A 265 9.71 -24.66 0.14
C GLU A 265 8.79 -25.72 0.70
N PHE A 266 8.78 -25.89 2.02
CA PHE A 266 7.87 -26.79 2.69
C PHE A 266 6.40 -26.39 2.44
N LEU A 267 6.06 -25.13 2.65
CA LEU A 267 4.70 -24.61 2.44
C LEU A 267 4.28 -24.68 0.96
N TYR A 268 5.20 -24.37 0.05
CA TYR A 268 4.92 -24.50 -1.39
C TYR A 268 4.63 -25.96 -1.79
N LYS A 269 5.37 -26.94 -1.24
CA LYS A 269 5.09 -28.37 -1.45
C LYS A 269 3.72 -28.77 -0.89
N LYS A 270 3.23 -28.11 0.15
CA LYS A 270 1.88 -28.29 0.71
C LYS A 270 0.76 -27.63 -0.12
N GLY A 271 1.08 -26.97 -1.23
CA GLY A 271 0.09 -26.42 -2.16
C GLY A 271 -0.19 -24.92 -2.00
N TYR A 272 0.54 -24.23 -1.13
CA TYR A 272 0.38 -22.81 -0.89
C TYR A 272 1.15 -21.94 -1.88
N THR A 273 0.64 -20.73 -2.17
CA THR A 273 1.44 -19.69 -2.80
C THR A 273 2.27 -18.98 -1.73
N VAL A 274 3.57 -18.80 -1.94
CA VAL A 274 4.48 -18.26 -0.92
C VAL A 274 5.30 -17.11 -1.47
N TYR A 275 5.44 -16.05 -0.67
CA TYR A 275 6.32 -14.93 -0.96
C TYR A 275 7.23 -14.64 0.23
N CYS A 276 8.56 -14.79 0.05
CA CYS A 276 9.54 -14.31 1.02
C CYS A 276 9.89 -12.87 0.69
N ALA A 277 9.47 -11.96 1.56
CA ALA A 277 9.76 -10.53 1.46
C ALA A 277 11.26 -10.27 1.65
N ARG A 278 11.81 -9.33 0.88
CA ARG A 278 13.09 -8.71 1.21
C ARG A 278 12.81 -7.39 1.92
N LEU A 279 13.20 -7.28 3.17
CA LEU A 279 13.19 -6.00 3.88
C LEU A 279 14.28 -5.10 3.29
N ARG A 280 13.96 -3.83 3.05
CA ARG A 280 14.92 -2.90 2.45
C ARG A 280 16.15 -2.74 3.35
N GLY A 281 17.34 -2.65 2.76
CA GLY A 281 18.61 -2.63 3.50
C GLY A 281 19.16 -4.02 3.86
N HIS A 282 18.42 -5.10 3.59
CA HIS A 282 18.83 -6.47 3.92
C HIS A 282 19.28 -7.24 2.66
N GLY A 283 20.22 -8.17 2.83
CA GLY A 283 20.79 -8.97 1.74
C GLY A 283 21.71 -8.19 0.79
N THR A 284 22.20 -7.03 1.22
CA THR A 284 23.13 -6.13 0.54
C THR A 284 24.36 -5.91 1.40
N SER A 285 24.42 -4.81 2.17
CA SER A 285 25.49 -4.52 3.14
C SER A 285 24.96 -3.83 4.40
N PRO A 286 25.73 -3.81 5.50
CA PRO A 286 25.39 -3.05 6.70
C PRO A 286 25.16 -1.57 6.42
N GLU A 287 25.86 -0.97 5.47
CA GLU A 287 25.74 0.43 5.07
C GLU A 287 24.35 0.72 4.44
N ASP A 288 23.83 -0.18 3.62
CA ASP A 288 22.45 -0.05 3.11
C ASP A 288 21.47 -0.07 4.28
N LEU A 289 21.60 -1.04 5.19
CA LEU A 289 20.73 -1.14 6.36
C LEU A 289 20.79 0.10 7.26
N ALA A 290 21.97 0.69 7.42
CA ALA A 290 22.17 1.91 8.21
C ALA A 290 21.34 3.11 7.73
N THR A 291 20.97 3.15 6.44
CA THR A 291 20.19 4.24 5.84
C THR A 291 18.68 4.00 5.85
N ARG A 292 18.22 2.86 6.35
CA ARG A 292 16.80 2.44 6.23
C ARG A 292 16.03 2.66 7.52
N SER A 293 14.75 3.02 7.36
CA SER A 293 13.80 3.12 8.46
C SER A 293 12.90 1.88 8.56
N TRP A 294 12.26 1.69 9.71
CA TRP A 294 11.32 0.59 9.92
C TRP A 294 10.07 0.70 9.02
N GLU A 295 9.68 1.91 8.63
CA GLU A 295 8.60 2.15 7.67
C GLU A 295 8.94 1.59 6.29
N GLU A 296 10.20 1.67 5.86
CA GLU A 296 10.66 1.06 4.60
C GLU A 296 10.61 -0.48 4.67
N TRP A 297 10.85 -1.06 5.86
CA TRP A 297 10.67 -2.51 6.09
C TRP A 297 9.19 -2.86 6.03
N TYR A 298 8.33 -2.10 6.71
CA TYR A 298 6.88 -2.27 6.68
C TYR A 298 6.33 -2.16 5.25
N GLU A 299 6.80 -1.18 4.47
CA GLU A 299 6.43 -1.02 3.06
C GLU A 299 6.88 -2.23 2.21
N SER A 300 8.04 -2.83 2.49
CA SER A 300 8.51 -4.03 1.80
C SER A 300 7.56 -5.21 2.03
N VAL A 301 7.08 -5.39 3.26
CA VAL A 301 6.08 -6.40 3.60
C VAL A 301 4.73 -6.08 2.94
N ASN A 302 4.31 -4.83 2.92
CA ASN A 302 3.09 -4.38 2.24
C ASN A 302 3.10 -4.72 0.74
N ARG A 303 4.23 -4.51 0.05
CA ARG A 303 4.35 -4.91 -1.37
C ARG A 303 4.21 -6.42 -1.56
N SER A 304 4.83 -7.20 -0.67
CA SER A 304 4.71 -8.67 -0.67
C SER A 304 3.27 -9.12 -0.40
N TYR A 305 2.59 -8.46 0.55
CA TYR A 305 1.18 -8.67 0.84
C TYR A 305 0.30 -8.42 -0.40
N ILE A 306 0.51 -7.32 -1.13
CA ILE A 306 -0.21 -7.03 -2.37
C ILE A 306 -0.05 -8.15 -3.39
N VAL A 307 1.15 -8.69 -3.56
CA VAL A 307 1.42 -9.80 -4.49
C VAL A 307 0.65 -11.06 -4.07
N VAL A 308 0.71 -11.43 -2.79
CA VAL A 308 0.03 -12.64 -2.28
C VAL A 308 -1.49 -12.47 -2.33
N LYS A 309 -2.04 -11.35 -1.88
CA LYS A 309 -3.48 -11.02 -1.90
C LYS A 309 -4.08 -11.08 -3.31
N ASN A 310 -3.31 -10.68 -4.33
CA ASN A 310 -3.74 -10.77 -5.72
C ASN A 310 -3.45 -12.13 -6.38
N SER A 311 -2.85 -13.08 -5.64
CA SER A 311 -2.53 -14.43 -6.09
C SER A 311 -3.35 -15.52 -5.41
N ALA A 312 -3.95 -15.26 -4.25
CA ALA A 312 -4.73 -16.21 -3.46
C ALA A 312 -5.97 -15.54 -2.85
N LYS A 313 -6.94 -16.33 -2.39
CA LYS A 313 -8.17 -15.80 -1.76
C LYS A 313 -7.97 -15.50 -0.27
N LYS A 314 -7.23 -16.36 0.44
CA LYS A 314 -6.91 -16.24 1.86
C LYS A 314 -5.44 -15.92 2.02
N VAL A 315 -5.09 -14.99 2.91
CA VAL A 315 -3.72 -14.55 3.12
C VAL A 315 -3.34 -14.74 4.58
N PHE A 316 -2.23 -15.44 4.79
CA PHE A 316 -1.53 -15.51 6.07
C PHE A 316 -0.22 -14.73 5.99
N ILE A 317 0.26 -14.29 7.14
CA ILE A 317 1.57 -13.67 7.28
C ILE A 317 2.35 -14.39 8.37
N CYS A 318 3.62 -14.68 8.11
CA CYS A 318 4.51 -15.37 9.04
C CYS A 318 5.86 -14.66 9.06
N GLY A 319 6.36 -14.32 10.22
CA GLY A 319 7.65 -13.66 10.36
C GLY A 319 8.50 -14.27 11.46
N PHE A 320 9.81 -14.08 11.31
CA PHE A 320 10.83 -14.51 12.27
C PHE A 320 11.52 -13.28 12.87
N SER A 321 11.74 -13.28 14.18
CA SER A 321 12.46 -12.21 14.90
C SER A 321 11.86 -10.83 14.61
N THR A 322 12.59 -9.85 14.10
CA THR A 322 12.06 -8.55 13.66
C THR A 322 10.94 -8.70 12.63
N GLY A 323 11.03 -9.70 11.74
CA GLY A 323 9.95 -10.03 10.83
C GLY A 323 8.67 -10.47 11.55
N ALA A 324 8.79 -11.09 12.73
CA ALA A 324 7.63 -11.41 13.57
C ALA A 324 6.99 -10.15 14.16
N GLY A 325 7.79 -9.16 14.56
CA GLY A 325 7.28 -7.84 14.96
C GLY A 325 6.49 -7.16 13.83
N LEU A 326 7.05 -7.13 12.61
CA LEU A 326 6.35 -6.63 11.42
C LEU A 326 5.07 -7.41 11.12
N THR A 327 5.08 -8.73 11.32
CA THR A 327 3.91 -9.60 11.16
C THR A 327 2.78 -9.22 12.12
N LEU A 328 3.09 -8.99 13.39
CA LEU A 328 2.11 -8.59 14.39
C LEU A 328 1.56 -7.19 14.13
N LEU A 329 2.41 -6.25 13.67
CA LEU A 329 1.96 -4.92 13.26
C LEU A 329 1.02 -4.98 12.04
N HIS A 330 1.30 -5.85 11.06
CA HIS A 330 0.38 -6.08 9.94
C HIS A 330 -0.94 -6.70 10.40
N ALA A 331 -0.91 -7.64 11.35
CA ALA A 331 -2.10 -8.24 11.92
C ALA A 331 -3.00 -7.20 12.61
N ALA A 332 -2.41 -6.29 13.39
CA ALA A 332 -3.12 -5.20 14.04
C ALA A 332 -3.73 -4.19 13.06
N ASN A 333 -3.02 -3.87 11.98
CA ASN A 333 -3.46 -2.88 10.99
C ASN A 333 -4.48 -3.43 10.00
N LYS A 334 -4.34 -4.69 9.56
CA LYS A 334 -5.15 -5.28 8.48
C LYS A 334 -6.37 -6.06 8.95
N LYS A 335 -6.44 -6.37 10.24
CA LYS A 335 -7.58 -7.06 10.86
C LYS A 335 -8.09 -8.22 9.96
N ASP A 336 -9.37 -8.28 9.70
CA ASP A 336 -10.04 -9.36 8.94
C ASP A 336 -9.56 -9.54 7.49
N ALA A 337 -8.73 -8.64 6.98
CA ALA A 337 -8.11 -8.82 5.66
C ALA A 337 -7.02 -9.92 5.64
N LEU A 338 -6.49 -10.29 6.83
CA LEU A 338 -5.63 -11.44 7.03
C LEU A 338 -6.41 -12.59 7.67
N GLN A 339 -6.13 -13.81 7.22
CA GLN A 339 -6.73 -15.04 7.75
C GLN A 339 -6.05 -15.49 9.05
N GLY A 340 -4.80 -15.12 9.25
CA GLY A 340 -4.04 -15.39 10.46
C GLY A 340 -2.60 -14.88 10.38
N ALA A 341 -1.96 -14.78 11.53
CA ALA A 341 -0.59 -14.33 11.71
C ALA A 341 0.24 -15.33 12.51
N ILE A 342 1.49 -15.53 12.12
CA ILE A 342 2.43 -16.43 12.79
C ILE A 342 3.69 -15.64 13.14
N ALA A 343 4.01 -15.52 14.43
CA ALA A 343 5.18 -14.83 14.93
C ALA A 343 6.16 -15.82 15.57
N ILE A 344 7.34 -15.94 14.98
CA ILE A 344 8.37 -16.89 15.41
C ILE A 344 9.49 -16.08 16.07
N SER A 345 9.84 -16.39 17.32
CA SER A 345 10.89 -15.73 18.14
C SER A 345 10.78 -14.19 18.09
N ALA A 346 9.57 -13.67 18.28
CA ALA A 346 9.31 -12.24 18.21
C ALA A 346 9.94 -11.51 19.40
N PRO A 347 10.77 -10.47 19.18
CA PRO A 347 11.29 -9.66 20.26
C PRO A 347 10.18 -8.78 20.85
N TYR A 348 10.04 -8.82 22.19
CA TYR A 348 8.97 -8.10 22.88
C TYR A 348 9.40 -6.72 23.39
N ARG A 349 10.57 -6.66 24.02
CA ARG A 349 11.15 -5.41 24.55
C ARG A 349 12.64 -5.36 24.28
N LEU A 350 13.18 -4.14 24.14
CA LEU A 350 14.58 -3.93 23.90
C LEU A 350 15.47 -4.48 25.03
N GLN A 351 14.97 -4.47 26.29
CA GLN A 351 15.67 -5.06 27.44
C GLN A 351 15.98 -6.55 27.22
N ASN A 352 15.09 -7.28 26.54
CA ASN A 352 15.30 -8.68 26.22
C ASN A 352 16.27 -8.88 25.04
N ILE A 353 16.26 -7.95 24.09
CA ILE A 353 17.24 -7.91 23.00
C ILE A 353 18.64 -7.54 23.56
N ALA A 354 18.67 -6.60 24.50
CA ALA A 354 19.89 -6.14 25.15
C ALA A 354 20.53 -7.23 26.04
N ALA A 355 19.75 -8.08 26.70
CA ALA A 355 20.26 -9.19 27.47
C ALA A 355 20.92 -10.28 26.61
N GLY A 356 20.38 -10.55 25.40
CA GLY A 356 21.03 -11.42 24.40
C GLY A 356 22.25 -10.79 23.71
N LEU A 357 22.36 -9.46 23.77
CA LEU A 357 23.48 -8.67 23.30
C LEU A 357 24.36 -8.17 24.47
N ALA A 358 24.34 -8.88 25.62
CA ALA A 358 24.98 -8.43 26.88
C ALA A 358 26.43 -7.92 26.77
N PRO A 359 27.29 -8.42 25.86
CA PRO A 359 28.57 -7.77 25.61
C PRO A 359 28.44 -6.39 24.95
N VAL A 360 27.29 -6.10 24.30
CA VAL A 360 26.99 -4.87 23.56
C VAL A 360 26.28 -3.85 24.44
N VAL A 361 25.55 -4.29 25.50
CA VAL A 361 24.83 -3.39 26.42
C VAL A 361 25.77 -2.54 27.26
N ASP A 362 26.90 -3.09 27.69
CA ASP A 362 27.92 -2.32 28.38
C ASP A 362 28.55 -1.25 27.46
N THR A 363 28.70 -1.59 26.19
CA THR A 363 29.12 -0.65 25.13
C THR A 363 27.97 0.32 24.77
N TRP A 364 26.70 -0.11 24.82
CA TRP A 364 25.51 0.71 24.58
C TRP A 364 25.25 1.74 25.69
N ASN A 365 25.35 1.35 26.94
CA ASN A 365 25.24 2.27 28.08
C ASN A 365 26.41 3.29 28.11
N LYS A 366 27.62 2.87 27.75
CA LYS A 366 28.73 3.73 27.50
C LYS A 366 28.50 4.63 26.29
N PHE A 367 27.87 4.13 25.21
CA PHE A 367 27.53 4.88 24.00
C PHE A 367 26.43 5.92 24.24
N LEU A 368 25.37 5.60 24.96
CA LEU A 368 24.30 6.54 25.34
C LEU A 368 24.82 7.61 26.30
N SER A 369 25.74 7.25 27.22
CA SER A 369 26.46 8.24 28.07
C SER A 369 27.45 9.07 27.25
N PHE A 370 28.00 8.53 26.18
CA PHE A 370 28.94 9.17 25.28
C PHE A 370 28.26 10.15 24.29
N LEU A 371 26.98 9.92 23.89
CA LEU A 371 26.19 10.90 23.12
C LEU A 371 26.01 12.25 23.85
N LYS A 372 26.20 12.31 25.17
CA LYS A 372 26.26 13.54 25.95
C LYS A 372 27.63 14.19 25.97
N ILE A 373 28.68 13.55 25.49
CA ILE A 373 30.04 14.06 25.47
C ILE A 373 30.46 14.36 24.03
N LYS A 374 30.73 15.63 23.76
CA LYS A 374 31.16 16.16 22.46
C LYS A 374 32.45 15.47 21.96
N LYS A 375 32.43 15.04 20.68
CA LYS A 375 33.60 14.87 19.80
C LYS A 375 34.63 13.77 20.14
N ILE A 376 34.27 12.47 20.02
CA ILE A 376 35.25 11.44 19.64
C ILE A 376 34.53 10.35 18.86
N GLY A 377 35.06 9.92 17.70
CA GLY A 377 34.67 8.91 16.72
C GLY A 377 33.32 8.19 16.91
N ARG A 378 32.27 8.55 16.13
CA ARG A 378 31.03 7.81 16.04
C ARG A 378 31.35 6.37 15.59
N MET A 379 31.12 5.39 16.45
CA MET A 379 31.04 3.99 16.00
C MET A 379 29.67 3.78 15.35
N ASP A 380 29.63 3.87 14.02
CA ASP A 380 28.38 3.67 13.25
C ASP A 380 27.95 2.20 13.21
N PHE A 381 28.87 1.27 13.51
CA PHE A 381 28.67 -0.17 13.45
C PHE A 381 29.28 -0.88 14.66
N ILE A 382 28.62 -1.95 15.12
CA ILE A 382 29.08 -2.82 16.20
C ILE A 382 29.35 -4.22 15.61
N PRO A 383 30.46 -4.92 15.98
CA PRO A 383 30.67 -6.30 15.58
C PRO A 383 29.51 -7.21 15.94
N ASN A 384 29.15 -8.13 15.06
CA ASN A 384 28.07 -9.09 15.23
C ASN A 384 28.58 -10.51 14.93
N HIS A 385 28.18 -11.48 15.77
CA HIS A 385 28.50 -12.88 15.64
C HIS A 385 27.20 -13.71 15.48
N PRO A 386 26.60 -13.73 14.29
CA PRO A 386 25.31 -14.37 14.07
C PRO A 386 25.44 -15.90 13.99
N ASP A 387 24.35 -16.62 14.36
CA ASP A 387 24.25 -18.08 14.20
C ASP A 387 24.36 -18.52 12.72
N ASN A 388 23.98 -17.64 11.77
CA ASN A 388 24.02 -17.92 10.32
C ASN A 388 24.88 -16.87 9.59
N PRO A 389 26.21 -16.94 9.66
CA PRO A 389 27.11 -15.95 9.07
C PRO A 389 27.03 -15.89 7.54
N ASP A 390 26.55 -16.94 6.86
CA ASP A 390 26.36 -16.95 5.41
C ASP A 390 25.22 -16.05 4.94
N ILE A 391 24.25 -15.74 5.81
CA ILE A 391 23.06 -14.93 5.51
C ILE A 391 23.13 -13.57 6.19
N ASN A 392 23.50 -13.55 7.48
CA ASN A 392 23.49 -12.37 8.31
C ASN A 392 24.73 -11.49 8.10
N TYR A 393 24.59 -10.20 8.42
CA TYR A 393 25.72 -9.28 8.46
C TYR A 393 26.60 -9.50 9.69
N LEU A 394 27.91 -9.31 9.50
CA LEU A 394 28.91 -9.41 10.57
C LEU A 394 29.12 -8.09 11.34
N ARG A 395 28.49 -7.03 10.87
CA ARG A 395 28.47 -5.70 11.53
C ARG A 395 27.04 -5.20 11.64
N ASN A 396 26.68 -4.72 12.82
CA ASN A 396 25.34 -4.22 13.12
C ASN A 396 25.33 -2.70 13.12
N PRO A 397 24.54 -2.02 12.23
CA PRO A 397 24.43 -0.57 12.24
C PRO A 397 23.63 -0.10 13.46
N VAL A 398 24.17 0.86 14.19
CA VAL A 398 23.54 1.46 15.40
C VAL A 398 22.20 2.11 15.07
N SER A 399 22.09 2.78 13.92
CA SER A 399 20.83 3.35 13.44
C SER A 399 19.75 2.29 13.23
N GLY A 400 20.12 1.10 12.72
CA GLY A 400 19.18 -0.02 12.52
C GLY A 400 18.66 -0.61 13.83
N ILE A 401 19.49 -0.66 14.88
CA ILE A 401 19.05 -1.06 16.24
C ILE A 401 17.97 -0.10 16.73
N HIS A 402 18.20 1.21 16.57
CA HIS A 402 17.20 2.22 16.94
C HIS A 402 15.88 2.05 16.16
N GLN A 403 15.93 1.78 14.85
CA GLN A 403 14.73 1.53 14.06
C GLN A 403 13.97 0.28 14.55
N MET A 404 14.68 -0.76 14.96
CA MET A 404 14.10 -1.95 15.56
C MET A 404 13.41 -1.64 16.91
N GLU A 405 14.03 -0.81 17.74
CA GLU A 405 13.44 -0.35 19.00
C GLU A 405 12.12 0.40 18.78
N VAL A 406 12.12 1.37 17.86
CA VAL A 406 10.91 2.13 17.50
C VAL A 406 9.80 1.19 17.03
N LEU A 407 10.14 0.22 16.17
CA LEU A 407 9.18 -0.80 15.70
C LEU A 407 8.60 -1.62 16.86
N MET A 408 9.45 -2.13 17.78
CA MET A 408 8.99 -2.97 18.90
C MET A 408 8.08 -2.19 19.86
N ASN A 409 8.41 -0.94 20.16
CA ASN A 409 7.57 -0.06 20.97
C ASN A 409 6.20 0.20 20.33
N LEU A 410 6.16 0.31 18.99
CA LEU A 410 4.90 0.43 18.25
C LEU A 410 4.10 -0.88 18.30
N VAL A 411 4.76 -2.03 18.09
CA VAL A 411 4.11 -3.36 18.15
C VAL A 411 3.48 -3.59 19.50
N GLU A 412 4.21 -3.31 20.59
CA GLU A 412 3.69 -3.49 21.96
C GLU A 412 2.36 -2.74 22.18
N LYS A 413 2.28 -1.48 21.72
CA LYS A 413 1.06 -0.65 21.84
C LYS A 413 -0.12 -1.16 21.02
N ARG A 414 0.13 -2.00 20.01
CA ARG A 414 -0.87 -2.46 19.05
C ARG A 414 -1.26 -3.93 19.23
N LEU A 415 -0.68 -4.66 20.19
CA LEU A 415 -1.00 -6.09 20.42
C LEU A 415 -2.48 -6.32 20.73
N ALA A 416 -3.10 -5.43 21.50
CA ALA A 416 -4.52 -5.51 21.84
C ALA A 416 -5.47 -5.27 20.64
N ASP A 417 -4.97 -4.74 19.52
CA ASP A 417 -5.77 -4.54 18.31
C ASP A 417 -5.85 -5.80 17.42
N ILE A 418 -5.11 -6.85 17.78
CA ILE A 418 -5.06 -8.10 16.99
C ILE A 418 -6.22 -9.00 17.39
N SER A 419 -7.19 -9.15 16.49
CA SER A 419 -8.40 -9.96 16.65
C SER A 419 -8.41 -11.25 15.82
N ILE A 420 -7.51 -11.37 14.83
CA ILE A 420 -7.41 -12.53 13.93
C ILE A 420 -6.68 -13.70 14.60
N PRO A 421 -6.78 -14.94 14.08
CA PRO A 421 -6.01 -16.08 14.58
C PRO A 421 -4.50 -15.81 14.61
N VAL A 422 -3.86 -16.12 15.74
CA VAL A 422 -2.41 -15.89 15.94
C VAL A 422 -1.71 -17.12 16.50
N LEU A 423 -0.59 -17.49 15.89
CA LEU A 423 0.35 -18.47 16.44
C LEU A 423 1.64 -17.74 16.86
N ILE A 424 2.00 -17.85 18.14
CA ILE A 424 3.31 -17.43 18.66
C ILE A 424 4.17 -18.68 18.85
N MET A 425 5.38 -18.67 18.30
CA MET A 425 6.35 -19.75 18.48
C MET A 425 7.65 -19.20 19.06
N GLN A 426 8.23 -19.88 20.04
CA GLN A 426 9.44 -19.43 20.73
C GLN A 426 10.39 -20.61 21.02
N GLY A 427 11.69 -20.42 20.81
CA GLY A 427 12.72 -21.36 21.23
C GLY A 427 12.89 -21.35 22.76
N ALA A 428 12.88 -22.51 23.39
CA ALA A 428 12.94 -22.62 24.85
C ALA A 428 14.27 -22.12 25.44
N GLY A 429 15.38 -22.29 24.72
CA GLY A 429 16.71 -21.84 25.14
C GLY A 429 17.25 -20.69 24.29
N ASP A 430 16.37 -19.88 23.71
CA ASP A 430 16.74 -18.68 22.96
C ASP A 430 17.46 -17.67 23.85
N LYS A 431 18.71 -17.34 23.49
CA LYS A 431 19.55 -16.39 24.25
C LYS A 431 19.43 -14.95 23.74
N THR A 432 18.80 -14.75 22.57
CA THR A 432 18.62 -13.46 21.93
C THR A 432 17.31 -12.80 22.32
N VAL A 433 16.25 -13.60 22.39
CA VAL A 433 14.90 -13.15 22.79
C VAL A 433 14.44 -13.95 23.99
N ASP A 434 14.15 -13.25 25.10
CA ASP A 434 13.66 -13.90 26.32
C ASP A 434 12.31 -14.61 26.07
N PRO A 435 12.24 -15.92 26.29
CA PRO A 435 11.00 -16.69 26.14
C PRO A 435 9.83 -16.16 27.00
N LYS A 436 10.10 -15.54 28.16
CA LYS A 436 9.08 -14.90 29.01
C LYS A 436 8.42 -13.73 28.29
N GLY A 437 9.20 -12.92 27.56
CA GLY A 437 8.67 -11.81 26.79
C GLY A 437 7.72 -12.26 25.67
N ALA A 438 8.01 -13.38 25.00
CA ALA A 438 7.12 -13.97 24.01
C ALA A 438 5.77 -14.39 24.63
N PHE A 439 5.78 -14.94 25.85
CA PHE A 439 4.55 -15.29 26.56
C PHE A 439 3.77 -14.05 27.03
N GLU A 440 4.44 -13.01 27.53
CA GLU A 440 3.79 -11.73 27.87
C GLU A 440 3.11 -11.11 26.64
N MET A 441 3.76 -11.14 25.48
CA MET A 441 3.19 -10.70 24.21
C MET A 441 1.93 -11.49 23.85
N PHE A 442 1.99 -12.83 23.96
CA PHE A 442 0.86 -13.72 23.74
C PHE A 442 -0.34 -13.34 24.65
N MET A 443 -0.10 -13.05 25.92
CA MET A 443 -1.16 -12.66 26.86
C MET A 443 -1.84 -11.33 26.45
N LYS A 444 -1.10 -10.35 25.91
CA LYS A 444 -1.62 -9.03 25.49
C LYS A 444 -2.43 -9.05 24.19
N ILE A 445 -2.29 -10.07 23.34
CA ILE A 445 -3.06 -10.20 22.10
C ILE A 445 -4.53 -10.47 22.44
N ALA A 446 -5.44 -9.66 21.87
CA ALA A 446 -6.87 -9.76 22.14
C ALA A 446 -7.58 -10.92 21.44
N SER A 447 -6.96 -11.53 20.42
CA SER A 447 -7.57 -12.65 19.71
C SER A 447 -7.94 -13.80 20.63
N GLU A 448 -9.17 -14.29 20.53
CA GLU A 448 -9.62 -15.52 21.20
C GLU A 448 -8.99 -16.78 20.57
N LYS A 449 -8.63 -16.71 19.29
CA LYS A 449 -8.01 -17.79 18.50
C LYS A 449 -6.51 -17.62 18.49
N LYS A 450 -5.87 -17.74 19.66
CA LYS A 450 -4.41 -17.62 19.78
C LYS A 450 -3.79 -18.87 20.37
N GLU A 451 -2.63 -19.22 19.83
CA GLU A 451 -1.89 -20.43 20.19
C GLU A 451 -0.44 -20.08 20.51
N PHE A 452 0.11 -20.73 21.51
CA PHE A 452 1.51 -20.60 21.90
C PHE A 452 2.22 -21.95 21.77
N THR A 453 3.38 -21.96 21.11
CA THR A 453 4.19 -23.19 20.95
C THR A 453 5.63 -22.94 21.36
N MET A 454 6.10 -23.66 22.35
CA MET A 454 7.50 -23.71 22.73
C MET A 454 8.22 -24.76 21.88
N VAL A 455 9.31 -24.37 21.21
CA VAL A 455 10.16 -25.25 20.40
C VAL A 455 11.39 -25.60 21.21
N HIS A 456 11.71 -26.88 21.32
CA HIS A 456 12.93 -27.30 21.99
C HIS A 456 14.15 -26.95 21.13
N SER A 457 14.81 -25.83 21.46
CA SER A 457 16.01 -25.32 20.80
C SER A 457 16.85 -24.52 21.78
N LYS A 458 18.17 -24.52 21.58
CA LYS A 458 19.13 -23.69 22.33
C LYS A 458 19.55 -22.44 21.54
N SER A 459 19.08 -22.29 20.30
CA SER A 459 19.43 -21.24 19.36
C SER A 459 18.24 -20.30 19.12
N HIS A 460 18.52 -19.05 18.76
CA HIS A 460 17.52 -18.08 18.27
C HIS A 460 16.98 -18.48 16.89
N GLY A 461 17.86 -18.98 16.03
CA GLY A 461 17.59 -19.27 14.62
C GLY A 461 16.82 -20.57 14.36
N ILE A 462 15.57 -20.70 14.84
CA ILE A 462 14.75 -21.93 14.74
C ILE A 462 14.02 -22.13 13.40
N THR A 463 14.29 -21.32 12.38
CA THR A 463 13.62 -21.41 11.07
C THR A 463 14.34 -22.37 10.10
N ARG A 464 15.51 -22.87 10.45
CA ARG A 464 16.37 -23.73 9.62
C ARG A 464 16.75 -25.01 10.35
N GLY A 465 17.35 -25.95 9.64
CA GLY A 465 17.81 -27.22 10.22
C GLY A 465 16.66 -28.13 10.65
N GLU A 466 16.88 -28.91 11.69
CA GLU A 466 15.87 -29.84 12.23
C GLU A 466 14.74 -29.09 12.96
N GLU A 467 15.09 -28.05 13.71
CA GLU A 467 14.10 -27.16 14.35
C GLU A 467 13.20 -26.52 13.29
N GLY A 468 13.78 -26.11 12.14
CA GLY A 468 13.03 -25.57 11.02
C GLY A 468 12.00 -26.53 10.44
N LYS A 469 12.24 -27.84 10.50
CA LYS A 469 11.25 -28.86 10.10
C LYS A 469 10.09 -28.95 11.10
N VAL A 470 10.36 -28.80 12.41
CA VAL A 470 9.34 -28.78 13.47
C VAL A 470 8.48 -27.53 13.30
N VAL A 471 9.12 -26.37 13.17
CA VAL A 471 8.45 -25.07 12.92
C VAL A 471 7.58 -25.16 11.67
N ALA A 472 8.10 -25.66 10.56
CA ALA A 472 7.35 -25.75 9.30
C ALA A 472 6.10 -26.64 9.39
N ARG A 473 6.18 -27.75 10.12
CA ARG A 473 5.01 -28.61 10.37
C ARG A 473 3.96 -27.91 11.21
N ARG A 474 4.38 -27.21 12.27
CA ARG A 474 3.47 -26.49 13.14
C ARG A 474 2.78 -25.32 12.43
N VAL A 475 3.55 -24.53 11.67
CA VAL A 475 3.03 -23.44 10.82
C VAL A 475 1.99 -23.99 9.82
N ALA A 476 2.29 -25.10 9.15
CA ALA A 476 1.36 -25.69 8.18
C ALA A 476 0.08 -26.24 8.84
N ALA A 477 0.16 -26.79 10.06
CA ALA A 477 -1.00 -27.23 10.83
C ALA A 477 -1.91 -26.02 11.14
N PHE A 478 -1.34 -24.96 11.72
CA PHE A 478 -2.07 -23.72 12.02
C PHE A 478 -2.75 -23.13 10.77
N ILE A 479 -2.02 -23.05 9.65
CA ILE A 479 -2.60 -22.56 8.39
C ILE A 479 -3.78 -23.44 7.96
N LYS A 480 -3.66 -24.78 8.09
CA LYS A 480 -4.73 -25.72 7.71
C LYS A 480 -5.99 -25.53 8.57
N ASP A 481 -5.81 -25.29 9.87
CA ASP A 481 -6.92 -25.15 10.82
C ASP A 481 -7.74 -23.88 10.60
N TYR A 482 -7.10 -22.83 10.08
CA TYR A 482 -7.74 -21.52 9.83
C TYR A 482 -7.89 -21.14 8.33
N ALA A 483 -7.50 -22.00 7.39
CA ALA A 483 -7.55 -21.73 5.93
C ALA A 483 -8.93 -21.93 5.27
#